data_8fad7e06828ee1c8b11128e3111b09d8
#
_entry.id   8fad7e06828ee1c8b11128e3111b09d8
#
_cell.length_a   1.000
_cell.length_b   1.000
_cell.length_c   1.000
_cell.angle_alpha   90.00
_cell.angle_beta   90.00
_cell.angle_gamma   90.00
#
_symmetry.space_group_name_H-M   'P 1'
#
loop_
_entity.id
_entity.type
_entity.pdbx_description
1 polymer ?
#
loop_
_entity_poly.entity_id
_entity_poly.type
_entity_poly.pdbx_seq_one_letter_code
_entity_poly.pdbx_strand_id
1 'polypeptide(L)'
;MSTSIPRSVGLCFALFLAGAGQVSVADPAGAPVVVAPVEQVELAAAQSFVGTVYPARVSDVGSAVDGRVVRMPVDNGQRVSAGETIAELLRGLLEIERSGAAAELERRAQVLAELRAGSRPEELDQARAIVAGATARVDYARNRLARLARLAERGTSTEDELLVAQTELSQAESLLAGARASLALAEAGPRQEAIAQAAAALAAQEAEVARIDDQLAKHTIRAPFAGWVVERFTEQGQWVARGGLVARIAELDRLEIDIQVPELAIGTLAVGADVRLEIDAAPQHTWIGHLERIVPQADLLSRSFPVKVLLENRVVDGEPVLRGGLLARAWLPVGKTGPATVVPKDALVLGGGQPLVYVVEAATTPGVGTVRPVPVALGAARAGTVEVRGDLRAGQLVVTRGNERLRPGMQVSFTP
;
A
#
# COMPACT_ATOMS: atom_id res chain seq x y z
N MET A 1 17.91 -66.22 -3.21
CA MET A 1 17.40 -66.95 -2.07
C MET A 1 15.93 -66.68 -2.03
N SER A 2 15.11 -67.52 -2.66
CA SER A 2 14.47 -68.68 -2.14
C SER A 2 13.47 -68.33 -1.09
N THR A 3 12.22 -68.44 -1.23
CA THR A 3 11.24 -69.52 -1.42
C THR A 3 9.99 -69.05 -0.74
N SER A 4 8.74 -69.29 -0.96
CA SER A 4 7.98 -70.24 -1.70
C SER A 4 6.52 -70.16 -1.26
N ILE A 5 5.64 -70.49 -2.16
CA ILE A 5 4.18 -70.72 -1.99
C ILE A 5 3.96 -72.03 -1.22
N PRO A 6 2.82 -72.31 -0.56
CA PRO A 6 1.75 -73.09 -1.19
C PRO A 6 0.30 -72.74 -0.78
N ARG A 7 -0.66 -72.77 -1.63
CA ARG A 7 -1.70 -73.73 -2.08
C ARG A 7 -2.33 -74.64 -1.01
N SER A 8 -3.68 -74.58 -0.93
CA SER A 8 -4.66 -75.73 -1.06
C SER A 8 -6.06 -75.24 -0.62
N VAL A 9 -7.13 -75.29 -1.42
CA VAL A 9 -8.01 -76.41 -1.82
C VAL A 9 -9.13 -76.68 -0.80
N GLY A 10 -10.36 -76.72 -1.30
CA GLY A 10 -11.55 -77.40 -0.77
C GLY A 10 -12.81 -76.48 -0.81
N LEU A 11 -13.68 -76.54 -1.68
CA LEU A 11 -14.68 -77.43 -2.26
C LEU A 11 -15.96 -77.56 -1.40
N CYS A 12 -17.05 -77.29 -2.07
CA CYS A 12 -18.41 -77.84 -2.03
C CYS A 12 -19.57 -77.08 -1.33
N PHE A 13 -20.56 -76.78 -2.19
CA PHE A 13 -22.01 -77.02 -2.14
C PHE A 13 -22.89 -76.24 -1.13
N ALA A 14 -23.84 -75.48 -1.59
CA ALA A 14 -25.21 -75.89 -2.00
C ALA A 14 -26.12 -74.67 -2.32
N LEU A 15 -26.88 -74.83 -3.33
CA LEU A 15 -28.08 -74.11 -3.80
C LEU A 15 -29.00 -73.68 -2.66
N PHE A 16 -29.53 -72.39 -2.76
CA PHE A 16 -30.99 -72.22 -2.67
C PHE A 16 -31.40 -70.90 -3.37
N LEU A 17 -32.40 -71.01 -4.26
CA LEU A 17 -33.11 -69.91 -4.92
C LEU A 17 -33.94 -69.12 -3.90
N ALA A 18 -33.89 -67.81 -3.99
CA ALA A 18 -35.02 -66.93 -3.73
C ALA A 18 -34.86 -65.64 -4.50
N GLY A 19 -35.66 -65.43 -5.50
CA GLY A 19 -35.72 -64.21 -6.28
C GLY A 19 -36.28 -63.08 -5.45
N ALA A 20 -35.56 -61.97 -5.43
CA ALA A 20 -36.10 -60.64 -5.12
C ALA A 20 -35.54 -59.68 -6.18
N GLY A 21 -36.41 -59.30 -7.09
CA GLY A 21 -36.10 -58.29 -8.09
C GLY A 21 -35.70 -57.00 -7.40
N GLN A 22 -34.41 -56.67 -7.47
CA GLN A 22 -33.96 -55.30 -7.22
C GLN A 22 -34.36 -54.48 -8.43
N VAL A 23 -35.49 -53.74 -8.29
CA VAL A 23 -35.75 -52.58 -9.12
C VAL A 23 -34.60 -51.62 -8.82
N SER A 24 -33.62 -51.55 -9.70
CA SER A 24 -32.66 -50.44 -9.75
C SER A 24 -33.46 -49.19 -10.06
N VAL A 25 -33.81 -48.43 -9.03
CA VAL A 25 -34.23 -47.07 -9.17
C VAL A 25 -32.95 -46.35 -9.66
N ALA A 26 -32.88 -46.15 -10.96
CA ALA A 26 -31.92 -45.23 -11.55
C ALA A 26 -32.12 -43.89 -10.86
N ASP A 27 -31.15 -43.46 -10.12
CA ASP A 27 -31.07 -42.15 -9.52
C ASP A 27 -31.07 -41.12 -10.65
N PRO A 28 -32.10 -40.26 -10.79
CA PRO A 28 -32.17 -39.27 -11.87
C PRO A 28 -31.42 -38.02 -11.51
N ALA A 29 -30.25 -38.17 -10.90
CA ALA A 29 -29.41 -37.04 -10.59
C ALA A 29 -28.51 -36.69 -11.78
N GLY A 30 -29.06 -35.93 -12.73
CA GLY A 30 -28.28 -35.19 -13.69
C GLY A 30 -27.28 -34.25 -12.95
N ALA A 31 -26.18 -33.89 -13.59
CA ALA A 31 -25.20 -32.95 -12.99
C ALA A 31 -25.92 -31.68 -12.52
N PRO A 32 -25.75 -31.22 -11.27
CA PRO A 32 -26.38 -30.03 -10.77
C PRO A 32 -25.83 -28.79 -11.45
N VAL A 33 -26.68 -27.96 -12.02
CA VAL A 33 -26.32 -26.72 -12.72
C VAL A 33 -27.20 -25.56 -12.30
N VAL A 34 -26.68 -24.33 -12.44
CA VAL A 34 -27.50 -23.12 -12.31
C VAL A 34 -27.83 -22.62 -13.71
N VAL A 35 -29.07 -22.23 -13.93
CA VAL A 35 -29.54 -21.75 -15.22
C VAL A 35 -30.05 -20.32 -15.14
N ALA A 36 -30.03 -19.61 -16.26
CA ALA A 36 -30.63 -18.30 -16.44
C ALA A 36 -31.36 -18.25 -17.77
N PRO A 37 -32.42 -17.42 -17.91
CA PRO A 37 -33.13 -17.27 -19.17
C PRO A 37 -32.28 -16.49 -20.19
N VAL A 38 -32.45 -16.83 -21.46
CA VAL A 38 -32.03 -16.01 -22.60
C VAL A 38 -32.96 -14.83 -22.70
N GLU A 39 -32.44 -13.63 -22.69
CA GLU A 39 -33.23 -12.40 -22.78
C GLU A 39 -33.08 -11.75 -24.16
N GLN A 40 -34.06 -11.01 -24.57
CA GLN A 40 -34.02 -10.15 -25.73
C GLN A 40 -34.12 -8.71 -25.25
N VAL A 41 -33.10 -7.93 -25.52
CA VAL A 41 -32.99 -6.52 -25.11
C VAL A 41 -32.68 -5.65 -26.30
N GLU A 42 -33.09 -4.39 -26.27
CA GLU A 42 -32.67 -3.43 -27.25
C GLU A 42 -31.22 -3.02 -27.00
N LEU A 43 -30.31 -3.39 -27.90
CA LEU A 43 -28.90 -3.07 -27.84
C LEU A 43 -28.43 -2.37 -29.12
N ALA A 44 -27.50 -1.45 -28.97
CA ALA A 44 -26.79 -0.89 -30.09
C ALA A 44 -25.88 -1.97 -30.71
N ALA A 45 -25.87 -2.10 -32.02
CA ALA A 45 -25.01 -3.06 -32.70
C ALA A 45 -23.52 -2.77 -32.35
N ALA A 46 -22.78 -3.82 -32.01
CA ALA A 46 -21.37 -3.68 -31.71
C ALA A 46 -20.58 -3.43 -33.01
N GLN A 47 -19.73 -2.41 -32.98
CA GLN A 47 -18.76 -2.14 -34.02
C GLN A 47 -17.35 -2.33 -33.46
N SER A 48 -16.47 -2.96 -34.24
CA SER A 48 -15.10 -3.19 -33.83
C SER A 48 -14.21 -2.00 -34.14
N PHE A 49 -13.39 -1.62 -33.17
CA PHE A 49 -12.35 -0.59 -33.29
C PHE A 49 -11.02 -1.20 -32.90
N VAL A 50 -9.95 -0.71 -33.49
CA VAL A 50 -8.59 -1.09 -33.13
C VAL A 50 -8.08 -0.12 -32.11
N GLY A 51 -7.44 -0.66 -31.07
CA GLY A 51 -6.77 0.10 -30.02
C GLY A 51 -5.39 -0.46 -29.70
N THR A 52 -4.64 0.27 -28.92
CA THR A 52 -3.32 -0.14 -28.44
C THR A 52 -3.36 -0.32 -26.94
N VAL A 53 -2.75 -1.38 -26.45
CA VAL A 53 -2.63 -1.70 -25.02
C VAL A 53 -1.48 -0.90 -24.43
N TYR A 54 -1.75 -0.17 -23.38
CA TYR A 54 -0.77 0.54 -22.59
C TYR A 54 -0.79 0.06 -21.12
N PRO A 55 0.33 0.13 -20.41
CA PRO A 55 0.32 -0.02 -18.96
C PRO A 55 -0.58 1.04 -18.32
N ALA A 56 -1.32 0.70 -17.25
CA ALA A 56 -2.16 1.67 -16.56
C ALA A 56 -1.36 2.84 -15.97
N ARG A 57 -0.13 2.58 -15.54
CA ARG A 57 0.82 3.59 -15.09
C ARG A 57 2.21 3.29 -15.58
N VAL A 58 2.94 4.34 -15.97
CA VAL A 58 4.36 4.29 -16.28
C VAL A 58 5.04 5.40 -15.48
N SER A 59 6.18 5.10 -14.90
CA SER A 59 7.01 6.08 -14.22
C SER A 59 8.46 5.95 -14.64
N ASP A 60 9.02 7.05 -15.10
CA ASP A 60 10.45 7.20 -15.29
C ASP A 60 11.06 7.62 -13.96
N VAL A 61 11.66 6.66 -13.26
CA VAL A 61 12.25 6.86 -11.95
C VAL A 61 13.63 7.48 -12.11
N GLY A 62 13.79 8.69 -11.61
CA GLY A 62 15.04 9.44 -11.62
C GLY A 62 15.69 9.55 -10.26
N SER A 63 16.96 10.00 -10.24
CA SER A 63 17.68 10.29 -9.02
C SER A 63 17.35 11.70 -8.49
N ALA A 64 17.09 11.82 -7.20
CA ALA A 64 16.90 13.11 -6.52
C ALA A 64 18.22 13.82 -6.20
N VAL A 65 19.34 13.13 -6.28
CA VAL A 65 20.70 13.60 -5.93
C VAL A 65 21.72 13.11 -6.94
N ASP A 66 22.88 13.76 -6.97
CA ASP A 66 24.02 13.33 -7.76
C ASP A 66 24.75 12.19 -7.06
N GLY A 67 25.23 11.19 -7.81
CA GLY A 67 26.02 10.14 -7.21
C GLY A 67 26.41 9.02 -8.18
N ARG A 68 27.40 8.23 -7.78
CA ARG A 68 27.79 7.02 -8.49
C ARG A 68 26.93 5.85 -8.02
N VAL A 69 26.38 5.09 -8.95
CA VAL A 69 25.64 3.85 -8.67
C VAL A 69 26.61 2.79 -8.11
N VAL A 70 26.39 2.36 -6.88
CA VAL A 70 27.18 1.29 -6.25
C VAL A 70 26.50 -0.07 -6.38
N ARG A 71 25.19 -0.09 -6.45
CA ARG A 71 24.39 -1.32 -6.60
C ARG A 71 23.13 -1.06 -7.40
N MET A 72 22.78 -1.99 -8.28
CA MET A 72 21.53 -2.00 -9.04
C MET A 72 20.99 -3.43 -9.04
N PRO A 73 20.13 -3.76 -8.06
CA PRO A 73 19.70 -5.14 -7.82
C PRO A 73 18.57 -5.61 -8.75
N VAL A 74 18.11 -4.77 -9.67
CA VAL A 74 16.98 -5.06 -10.56
C VAL A 74 17.43 -5.17 -12.00
N ASP A 75 16.76 -6.05 -12.77
CA ASP A 75 16.98 -6.26 -14.19
C ASP A 75 15.75 -5.91 -15.05
N ASN A 76 15.97 -5.69 -16.35
CA ASN A 76 14.87 -5.47 -17.29
C ASN A 76 13.95 -6.71 -17.33
N GLY A 77 12.64 -6.49 -17.28
CA GLY A 77 11.63 -7.53 -17.21
C GLY A 77 11.34 -8.03 -15.80
N GLN A 78 12.12 -7.65 -14.78
CA GLN A 78 11.90 -8.07 -13.41
C GLN A 78 10.70 -7.36 -12.79
N ARG A 79 9.90 -8.11 -12.01
CA ARG A 79 8.82 -7.54 -11.18
C ARG A 79 9.41 -6.94 -9.92
N VAL A 80 8.94 -5.75 -9.54
CA VAL A 80 9.33 -5.02 -8.34
C VAL A 80 8.10 -4.64 -7.52
N SER A 81 8.26 -4.61 -6.21
CA SER A 81 7.24 -4.16 -5.26
C SER A 81 7.33 -2.65 -5.02
N ALA A 82 6.24 -2.04 -4.55
CA ALA A 82 6.28 -0.64 -4.12
C ALA A 82 7.31 -0.44 -3.00
N GLY A 83 8.17 0.58 -3.13
CA GLY A 83 9.24 0.87 -2.17
C GLY A 83 10.48 -0.02 -2.30
N GLU A 84 10.49 -1.01 -3.18
CA GLU A 84 11.66 -1.85 -3.44
C GLU A 84 12.82 -1.03 -3.99
N THR A 85 14.05 -1.38 -3.61
CA THR A 85 15.25 -0.67 -4.02
C THR A 85 15.60 -0.99 -5.46
N ILE A 86 15.64 0.03 -6.32
CA ILE A 86 16.04 -0.06 -7.72
C ILE A 86 17.53 0.15 -7.86
N ALA A 87 18.06 1.19 -7.21
CA ALA A 87 19.48 1.51 -7.24
C ALA A 87 19.92 2.15 -5.93
N GLU A 88 21.17 1.94 -5.58
CA GLU A 88 21.83 2.59 -4.46
C GLU A 88 23.00 3.41 -4.97
N LEU A 89 23.06 4.68 -4.56
CA LEU A 89 24.16 5.57 -4.84
C LEU A 89 25.20 5.53 -3.72
N LEU A 90 26.43 5.96 -4.02
CA LEU A 90 27.52 6.04 -3.05
C LEU A 90 27.15 7.03 -1.94
N ARG A 91 27.13 6.58 -0.70
CA ARG A 91 26.69 7.34 0.47
C ARG A 91 27.70 7.39 1.63
N GLY A 92 28.87 6.76 1.46
CA GLY A 92 29.84 6.62 2.56
C GLY A 92 30.26 7.94 3.21
N LEU A 93 30.41 9.02 2.43
CA LEU A 93 30.76 10.35 2.99
C LEU A 93 29.61 10.87 3.87
N LEU A 94 28.36 10.76 3.42
CA LEU A 94 27.19 11.20 4.18
C LEU A 94 26.98 10.39 5.46
N GLU A 95 27.32 9.10 5.45
CA GLU A 95 27.27 8.25 6.65
C GLU A 95 28.28 8.73 7.71
N ILE A 96 29.48 9.16 7.29
CA ILE A 96 30.48 9.77 8.18
C ILE A 96 29.96 11.11 8.71
N GLU A 97 29.44 11.97 7.84
CA GLU A 97 28.86 13.27 8.23
C GLU A 97 27.70 13.11 9.23
N ARG A 98 26.81 12.15 8.98
CA ARG A 98 25.72 11.80 9.89
C ARG A 98 26.23 11.37 11.26
N SER A 99 27.26 10.51 11.29
CA SER A 99 27.86 10.06 12.55
C SER A 99 28.47 11.23 13.34
N GLY A 100 29.15 12.16 12.67
CA GLY A 100 29.67 13.39 13.29
C GLY A 100 28.54 14.28 13.82
N ALA A 101 27.50 14.51 13.02
CA ALA A 101 26.37 15.32 13.43
C ALA A 101 25.58 14.68 14.60
N ALA A 102 25.49 13.35 14.65
CA ALA A 102 24.85 12.62 15.75
C ALA A 102 25.68 12.72 17.06
N ALA A 103 26.99 12.67 16.98
CA ALA A 103 27.87 12.88 18.15
C ALA A 103 27.75 14.32 18.70
N GLU A 104 27.65 15.31 17.82
CA GLU A 104 27.41 16.71 18.21
C GLU A 104 26.03 16.90 18.83
N LEU A 105 25.00 16.21 18.31
CA LEU A 105 23.65 16.19 18.88
C LEU A 105 23.68 15.70 20.33
N GLU A 106 24.33 14.57 20.56
CA GLU A 106 24.50 14.01 21.90
C GLU A 106 25.21 14.98 22.83
N ARG A 107 26.32 15.61 22.38
CA ARG A 107 27.05 16.61 23.15
C ARG A 107 26.14 17.77 23.58
N ARG A 108 25.30 18.29 22.67
CA ARG A 108 24.36 19.39 22.98
C ARG A 108 23.24 18.94 23.92
N ALA A 109 22.77 17.70 23.78
CA ALA A 109 21.79 17.12 24.70
C ALA A 109 22.35 17.07 26.13
N GLN A 110 23.61 16.66 26.29
CA GLN A 110 24.26 16.63 27.61
C GLN A 110 24.41 18.03 28.21
N VAL A 111 24.82 19.05 27.40
CA VAL A 111 24.89 20.44 27.86
C VAL A 111 23.55 20.95 28.34
N LEU A 112 22.45 20.66 27.63
CA LEU A 112 21.10 21.04 28.06
C LEU A 112 20.70 20.30 29.34
N ALA A 113 21.03 19.01 29.45
CA ALA A 113 20.75 18.22 30.64
C ALA A 113 21.50 18.76 31.86
N GLU A 114 22.79 19.15 31.72
CA GLU A 114 23.58 19.80 32.78
C GLU A 114 22.96 21.12 33.23
N LEU A 115 22.60 22.01 32.29
CA LEU A 115 21.94 23.26 32.62
C LEU A 115 20.58 23.06 33.32
N ARG A 116 19.80 22.05 32.92
CA ARG A 116 18.52 21.72 33.56
C ARG A 116 18.68 21.10 34.94
N ALA A 117 19.74 20.34 35.17
CA ALA A 117 20.07 19.77 36.47
C ALA A 117 20.41 20.84 37.49
N GLY A 118 20.96 21.97 37.05
CA GLY A 118 21.32 23.11 37.90
C GLY A 118 22.49 22.80 38.84
N SER A 119 22.51 23.46 40.03
CA SER A 119 23.54 23.27 41.02
C SER A 119 23.51 21.85 41.59
N ARG A 120 24.69 21.31 41.86
CA ARG A 120 24.83 19.98 42.49
C ARG A 120 24.29 19.98 43.93
N PRO A 121 23.72 18.86 44.41
CA PRO A 121 23.22 18.75 45.79
C PRO A 121 24.25 19.18 46.83
N GLU A 122 25.53 18.83 46.62
CA GLU A 122 26.63 19.15 47.50
C GLU A 122 26.92 20.67 47.57
N GLU A 123 26.75 21.38 46.45
CA GLU A 123 26.91 22.85 46.37
C GLU A 123 25.79 23.56 47.13
N LEU A 124 24.55 23.04 47.03
CA LEU A 124 23.42 23.55 47.77
C LEU A 124 23.58 23.28 49.26
N ASP A 125 24.06 22.10 49.67
CA ASP A 125 24.29 21.77 51.07
C ASP A 125 25.42 22.62 51.68
N GLN A 126 26.47 22.90 50.92
CA GLN A 126 27.51 23.83 51.32
C GLN A 126 26.96 25.25 51.52
N ALA A 127 26.15 25.77 50.58
CA ALA A 127 25.54 27.09 50.70
C ALA A 127 24.58 27.15 51.93
N ARG A 128 23.80 26.10 52.19
CA ARG A 128 22.94 25.99 53.36
C ARG A 128 23.72 25.98 54.67
N ALA A 129 24.85 25.29 54.74
CA ALA A 129 25.73 25.28 55.90
C ALA A 129 26.32 26.67 56.20
N ILE A 130 26.69 27.42 55.14
CA ILE A 130 27.16 28.83 55.29
C ILE A 130 26.05 29.72 55.87
N VAL A 131 24.81 29.59 55.38
CA VAL A 131 23.65 30.31 55.94
C VAL A 131 23.40 29.95 57.41
N ALA A 132 23.48 28.66 57.74
CA ALA A 132 23.31 28.20 59.12
C ALA A 132 24.40 28.80 60.06
N GLY A 133 25.68 28.83 59.63
CA GLY A 133 26.77 29.43 60.38
C GLY A 133 26.58 30.94 60.57
N ALA A 134 26.20 31.68 59.50
CA ALA A 134 25.92 33.11 59.58
C ALA A 134 24.71 33.42 60.47
N THR A 135 23.67 32.56 60.48
CA THR A 135 22.51 32.71 61.36
C THR A 135 22.92 32.59 62.84
N ALA A 136 23.70 31.55 63.19
CA ALA A 136 24.20 31.38 64.55
C ALA A 136 25.06 32.60 65.00
N ARG A 137 25.79 33.24 64.12
CA ARG A 137 26.57 34.44 64.40
C ARG A 137 25.70 35.67 64.70
N VAL A 138 24.61 35.84 63.93
CA VAL A 138 23.60 36.87 64.18
C VAL A 138 22.94 36.64 65.53
N ASP A 139 22.53 35.42 65.87
CA ASP A 139 21.91 35.11 67.12
C ASP A 139 22.85 35.34 68.31
N TYR A 140 24.12 35.02 68.16
CA TYR A 140 25.12 35.33 69.19
C TYR A 140 25.29 36.86 69.37
N ALA A 141 25.46 37.62 68.29
CA ALA A 141 25.64 39.08 68.34
C ALA A 141 24.39 39.78 68.92
N ARG A 142 23.16 39.32 68.54
CA ARG A 142 21.88 39.81 69.05
C ARG A 142 21.76 39.57 70.60
N ASN A 143 22.09 38.36 71.04
CA ASN A 143 22.04 38.03 72.47
C ASN A 143 23.10 38.80 73.22
N ARG A 144 24.30 39.07 72.64
CA ARG A 144 25.35 39.88 73.26
C ARG A 144 24.88 41.34 73.44
N LEU A 145 24.33 41.96 72.37
CA LEU A 145 23.79 43.29 72.42
C LEU A 145 22.67 43.42 73.47
N ALA A 146 21.70 42.51 73.42
CA ALA A 146 20.60 42.50 74.40
C ALA A 146 21.08 42.36 75.86
N ARG A 147 22.17 41.68 76.10
CA ARG A 147 22.80 41.54 77.46
C ARG A 147 23.47 42.85 77.85
N LEU A 148 24.27 43.47 76.97
CA LEU A 148 24.93 44.76 77.19
C LEU A 148 23.94 45.89 77.41
N ALA A 149 22.85 45.92 76.63
CA ALA A 149 21.78 46.90 76.83
C ALA A 149 21.16 46.86 78.19
N ARG A 150 20.87 45.66 78.74
CA ARG A 150 20.39 45.45 80.12
C ARG A 150 21.40 45.86 81.15
N LEU A 151 22.73 45.70 80.96
CA LEU A 151 23.79 46.15 81.82
C LEU A 151 23.96 47.70 81.78
N ALA A 152 23.78 48.30 80.63
CA ALA A 152 23.79 49.77 80.45
C ALA A 152 22.64 50.44 81.26
N GLU A 153 21.44 49.88 81.20
CA GLU A 153 20.30 50.32 82.01
C GLU A 153 20.60 50.32 83.49
N ARG A 154 21.55 49.46 83.98
CA ARG A 154 21.99 49.36 85.36
C ARG A 154 23.25 50.20 85.63
N GLY A 155 23.72 50.97 84.65
CA GLY A 155 24.94 51.81 84.79
C GLY A 155 26.25 51.04 84.81
N THR A 156 26.31 49.75 84.34
CA THR A 156 27.47 48.86 84.39
C THR A 156 28.09 48.52 83.08
N SER A 157 27.66 49.17 81.98
CA SER A 157 28.26 49.09 80.66
C SER A 157 28.50 50.46 80.05
N THR A 158 29.53 50.61 79.19
CA THR A 158 29.87 51.88 78.59
C THR A 158 29.10 52.05 77.24
N GLU A 159 28.96 53.28 76.82
CA GLU A 159 28.30 53.60 75.54
C GLU A 159 29.09 53.04 74.30
N ASP A 160 30.42 53.02 74.43
CA ASP A 160 31.32 52.41 73.39
C ASP A 160 31.10 50.87 73.30
N GLU A 161 30.92 50.16 74.38
CA GLU A 161 30.64 48.71 74.35
C GLU A 161 29.32 48.41 73.65
N LEU A 162 28.28 49.25 73.85
CA LEU A 162 27.01 49.12 73.16
C LEU A 162 27.18 49.40 71.68
N LEU A 163 27.92 50.44 71.26
CA LEU A 163 28.15 50.80 69.85
C LEU A 163 28.92 49.69 69.16
N VAL A 164 29.95 49.11 69.81
CA VAL A 164 30.70 47.97 69.28
C VAL A 164 29.77 46.78 69.07
N ALA A 165 28.92 46.39 70.04
CA ALA A 165 28.02 45.28 69.90
C ALA A 165 26.94 45.50 68.81
N GLN A 166 26.48 46.73 68.67
CA GLN A 166 25.55 47.11 67.60
C GLN A 166 26.18 47.00 66.20
N THR A 167 27.46 47.45 66.12
CA THR A 167 28.25 47.30 64.87
C THR A 167 28.48 45.83 64.52
N GLU A 168 28.83 45.02 65.54
CA GLU A 168 29.00 43.54 65.36
C GLU A 168 27.68 42.88 64.89
N LEU A 169 26.54 43.26 65.45
CA LEU A 169 25.23 42.77 64.99
C LEU A 169 24.98 43.14 63.52
N SER A 170 25.18 44.44 63.15
CA SER A 170 25.01 44.91 61.82
C SER A 170 25.91 44.20 60.78
N GLN A 171 27.17 43.96 61.17
CA GLN A 171 28.09 43.16 60.35
C GLN A 171 27.60 41.71 60.19
N ALA A 172 27.16 41.06 61.27
CA ALA A 172 26.66 39.70 61.21
C ALA A 172 25.38 39.57 60.34
N GLU A 173 24.47 40.56 60.47
CA GLU A 173 23.26 40.61 59.61
C GLU A 173 23.59 40.82 58.15
N SER A 174 24.57 41.64 57.84
CA SER A 174 25.05 41.84 56.46
C SER A 174 25.69 40.57 55.88
N LEU A 175 26.45 39.84 56.68
CA LEU A 175 27.00 38.53 56.26
C LEU A 175 25.90 37.48 56.03
N LEU A 176 24.89 37.43 56.90
CA LEU A 176 23.77 36.55 56.71
C LEU A 176 22.97 36.89 55.44
N ALA A 177 22.73 38.18 55.15
CA ALA A 177 22.08 38.62 53.93
C ALA A 177 22.87 38.18 52.70
N GLY A 178 24.20 38.33 52.70
CA GLY A 178 25.07 37.86 51.60
C GLY A 178 25.00 36.34 51.41
N ALA A 179 25.08 35.60 52.56
CA ALA A 179 24.97 34.13 52.49
C ALA A 179 23.62 33.65 51.93
N ARG A 180 22.53 34.29 52.38
CA ARG A 180 21.18 34.00 51.82
C ARG A 180 21.05 34.32 50.33
N ALA A 181 21.61 35.43 49.89
CA ALA A 181 21.61 35.80 48.48
C ALA A 181 22.38 34.76 47.64
N SER A 182 23.53 34.28 48.15
CA SER A 182 24.31 33.24 47.49
C SER A 182 23.57 31.89 47.43
N LEU A 183 22.88 31.49 48.48
CA LEU A 183 22.04 30.31 48.48
C LEU A 183 20.90 30.45 47.48
N ALA A 184 20.16 31.56 47.51
CA ALA A 184 19.11 31.83 46.56
C ALA A 184 19.57 31.79 45.11
N LEU A 185 20.78 32.29 44.82
CA LEU A 185 21.37 32.21 43.47
C LEU A 185 21.71 30.75 43.09
N ALA A 186 22.23 29.95 44.04
CA ALA A 186 22.49 28.52 43.80
C ALA A 186 21.19 27.71 43.58
N GLU A 187 20.15 28.02 44.37
CA GLU A 187 18.85 27.40 44.25
C GLU A 187 18.08 27.80 43.00
N ALA A 188 18.24 29.04 42.54
CA ALA A 188 17.67 29.50 41.27
C ALA A 188 18.30 28.79 40.04
N GLY A 189 19.54 28.32 40.19
CA GLY A 189 20.24 27.62 39.12
C GLY A 189 20.59 28.50 37.91
N PRO A 190 20.84 27.89 36.76
CA PRO A 190 21.12 28.59 35.51
C PRO A 190 19.95 29.44 35.05
N ARG A 191 20.27 30.55 34.40
CA ARG A 191 19.26 31.47 33.86
C ARG A 191 18.35 30.76 32.83
N GLN A 192 17.08 31.07 32.81
CA GLN A 192 16.10 30.50 31.86
C GLN A 192 16.51 30.76 30.41
N GLU A 193 17.13 31.92 30.15
CA GLU A 193 17.64 32.28 28.81
C GLU A 193 18.77 31.35 28.37
N ALA A 194 19.65 30.92 29.31
CA ALA A 194 20.73 29.99 29.01
C ALA A 194 20.17 28.60 28.67
N ILE A 195 19.17 28.13 29.41
CA ILE A 195 18.45 26.87 29.13
C ILE A 195 17.73 26.95 27.79
N ALA A 196 17.06 28.07 27.49
CA ALA A 196 16.39 28.30 26.22
C ALA A 196 17.36 28.31 25.04
N GLN A 197 18.52 28.94 25.18
CA GLN A 197 19.60 28.94 24.18
C GLN A 197 20.13 27.56 23.92
N ALA A 198 20.40 26.78 24.99
CA ALA A 198 20.87 25.39 24.83
C ALA A 198 19.80 24.50 24.17
N ALA A 199 18.52 24.68 24.53
CA ALA A 199 17.42 23.98 23.89
C ALA A 199 17.28 24.33 22.40
N ALA A 200 17.41 25.61 22.05
CA ALA A 200 17.41 26.04 20.64
C ALA A 200 18.60 25.48 19.86
N ALA A 201 19.79 25.43 20.49
CA ALA A 201 20.98 24.85 19.88
C ALA A 201 20.84 23.33 19.66
N LEU A 202 20.20 22.62 20.59
CA LEU A 202 19.85 21.20 20.43
C LEU A 202 18.89 21.01 19.25
N ALA A 203 17.79 21.76 19.21
CA ALA A 203 16.80 21.66 18.13
C ALA A 203 17.41 21.97 16.74
N ALA A 204 18.33 22.92 16.65
CA ALA A 204 19.05 23.20 15.41
C ALA A 204 19.91 22.01 14.97
N GLN A 205 20.55 21.31 15.91
CA GLN A 205 21.33 20.12 15.59
C GLN A 205 20.47 18.91 15.22
N GLU A 206 19.30 18.75 15.84
CA GLU A 206 18.31 17.74 15.45
C GLU A 206 17.86 17.94 13.99
N ALA A 207 17.61 19.19 13.60
CA ALA A 207 17.27 19.53 12.23
C ALA A 207 18.44 19.23 11.26
N GLU A 208 19.68 19.41 11.67
CA GLU A 208 20.84 19.09 10.84
C GLU A 208 21.00 17.57 10.64
N VAL A 209 20.81 16.77 11.69
CA VAL A 209 20.81 15.30 11.56
C VAL A 209 19.67 14.87 10.63
N ALA A 210 18.47 15.40 10.79
CA ALA A 210 17.32 15.10 9.94
C ALA A 210 17.58 15.48 8.46
N ARG A 211 18.27 16.59 8.21
CA ARG A 211 18.67 17.00 6.84
C ARG A 211 19.62 15.97 6.20
N ILE A 212 20.58 15.46 6.96
CA ILE A 212 21.52 14.45 6.46
C ILE A 212 20.80 13.11 6.24
N ASP A 213 19.88 12.73 7.12
CA ASP A 213 19.07 11.52 6.98
C ASP A 213 18.17 11.58 5.73
N ASP A 214 17.58 12.73 5.43
CA ASP A 214 16.82 12.95 4.18
C ASP A 214 17.73 12.82 2.94
N GLN A 215 18.94 13.36 3.00
CA GLN A 215 19.91 13.17 1.91
C GLN A 215 20.30 11.71 1.74
N LEU A 216 20.57 10.99 2.82
CA LEU A 216 20.87 9.55 2.78
C LEU A 216 19.71 8.74 2.19
N ALA A 217 18.47 9.06 2.58
CA ALA A 217 17.29 8.41 2.04
C ALA A 217 17.19 8.60 0.51
N LYS A 218 17.54 9.78 -0.01
CA LYS A 218 17.54 10.09 -1.45
C LYS A 218 18.64 9.35 -2.24
N HIS A 219 19.67 8.83 -1.57
CA HIS A 219 20.69 7.97 -2.20
C HIS A 219 20.21 6.54 -2.42
N THR A 220 19.04 6.16 -1.91
CA THR A 220 18.39 4.90 -2.23
C THR A 220 17.18 5.18 -3.12
N ILE A 221 17.29 4.80 -4.37
CA ILE A 221 16.24 5.00 -5.39
C ILE A 221 15.28 3.82 -5.31
N ARG A 222 13.99 4.11 -5.12
CA ARG A 222 12.95 3.11 -4.87
C ARG A 222 11.85 3.14 -5.92
N ALA A 223 11.20 1.99 -6.13
CA ALA A 223 10.02 1.87 -6.98
C ALA A 223 8.83 2.65 -6.37
N PRO A 224 8.18 3.55 -7.14
CA PRO A 224 7.05 4.34 -6.64
C PRO A 224 5.76 3.52 -6.47
N PHE A 225 5.65 2.42 -7.19
CA PHE A 225 4.55 1.45 -7.13
C PHE A 225 5.03 0.06 -7.56
N ALA A 226 4.23 -0.98 -7.31
CA ALA A 226 4.50 -2.32 -7.77
C ALA A 226 4.31 -2.43 -9.30
N GLY A 227 5.26 -3.04 -9.99
CA GLY A 227 5.24 -3.13 -11.45
C GLY A 227 6.42 -3.92 -11.99
N TRP A 228 6.71 -3.73 -13.27
CA TRP A 228 7.86 -4.34 -13.96
C TRP A 228 8.85 -3.28 -14.40
N VAL A 229 10.12 -3.59 -14.30
CA VAL A 229 11.20 -2.78 -14.88
C VAL A 229 11.19 -2.95 -16.38
N VAL A 230 10.77 -1.92 -17.11
CA VAL A 230 10.73 -1.94 -18.57
C VAL A 230 12.10 -1.66 -19.15
N GLU A 231 12.81 -0.70 -18.57
CA GLU A 231 14.11 -0.24 -19.07
C GLU A 231 14.97 0.30 -17.94
N ARG A 232 16.25 -0.01 -18.00
CA ARG A 232 17.28 0.60 -17.15
C ARG A 232 18.04 1.64 -17.96
N PHE A 233 18.20 2.83 -17.40
CA PHE A 233 18.91 3.94 -18.03
C PHE A 233 20.32 4.12 -17.47
N THR A 234 20.68 3.37 -16.44
CA THR A 234 22.00 3.42 -15.78
C THR A 234 22.46 2.04 -15.36
N GLU A 235 23.76 1.93 -15.14
CA GLU A 235 24.42 0.68 -14.71
C GLU A 235 25.29 0.90 -13.48
N GLN A 236 25.61 -0.20 -12.78
CA GLN A 236 26.56 -0.16 -11.67
C GLN A 236 27.88 0.46 -12.10
N GLY A 237 28.37 1.40 -11.31
CA GLY A 237 29.60 2.14 -11.57
C GLY A 237 29.41 3.46 -12.32
N GLN A 238 28.29 3.67 -12.98
CA GLN A 238 27.97 4.91 -13.67
C GLN A 238 27.63 6.04 -12.70
N TRP A 239 27.81 7.26 -13.18
CA TRP A 239 27.43 8.48 -12.49
C TRP A 239 26.04 8.93 -12.94
N VAL A 240 25.13 9.16 -12.00
CA VAL A 240 23.80 9.72 -12.26
C VAL A 240 23.76 11.13 -11.68
N ALA A 241 23.35 12.09 -12.49
CA ALA A 241 23.10 13.46 -12.03
C ALA A 241 21.69 13.59 -11.41
N ARG A 242 21.47 14.66 -10.64
CA ARG A 242 20.13 15.01 -10.14
C ARG A 242 19.15 15.15 -11.30
N GLY A 243 17.99 14.47 -11.23
CA GLY A 243 17.00 14.39 -12.30
C GLY A 243 17.35 13.40 -13.41
N GLY A 244 18.53 12.79 -13.36
CA GLY A 244 18.93 11.74 -14.31
C GLY A 244 18.07 10.50 -14.15
N LEU A 245 17.64 9.89 -15.28
CA LEU A 245 16.82 8.70 -15.30
C LEU A 245 17.63 7.48 -14.82
N VAL A 246 16.98 6.62 -14.04
CA VAL A 246 17.56 5.38 -13.51
C VAL A 246 16.87 4.15 -14.07
N ALA A 247 15.54 4.10 -14.00
CA ALA A 247 14.76 3.01 -14.56
C ALA A 247 13.35 3.47 -14.93
N ARG A 248 12.74 2.78 -15.89
CA ARG A 248 11.32 2.92 -16.22
C ARG A 248 10.55 1.75 -15.64
N ILE A 249 9.50 2.05 -14.85
CA ILE A 249 8.63 1.05 -14.24
C ILE A 249 7.23 1.21 -14.83
N ALA A 250 6.62 0.08 -15.19
CA ALA A 250 5.26 0.02 -15.71
C ALA A 250 4.40 -0.92 -14.88
N GLU A 251 3.18 -0.49 -14.57
CA GLU A 251 2.15 -1.32 -13.95
C GLU A 251 1.48 -2.17 -15.03
N LEU A 252 1.72 -3.48 -15.00
CA LEU A 252 1.14 -4.42 -15.96
C LEU A 252 0.00 -5.27 -15.35
N ASP A 253 -0.28 -5.15 -14.07
CA ASP A 253 -1.42 -5.82 -13.44
C ASP A 253 -2.75 -5.25 -13.96
N ARG A 254 -2.75 -3.97 -14.30
CA ARG A 254 -3.84 -3.29 -14.99
C ARG A 254 -3.33 -2.64 -16.28
N LEU A 255 -4.14 -2.71 -17.30
CA LEU A 255 -3.81 -2.20 -18.63
C LEU A 255 -4.89 -1.22 -19.09
N GLU A 256 -4.48 -0.20 -19.80
CA GLU A 256 -5.34 0.76 -20.44
C GLU A 256 -5.29 0.54 -21.96
N ILE A 257 -6.44 0.33 -22.58
CA ILE A 257 -6.54 0.22 -24.03
C ILE A 257 -7.01 1.57 -24.57
N ASP A 258 -6.18 2.17 -25.42
CA ASP A 258 -6.47 3.43 -26.10
C ASP A 258 -7.13 3.13 -27.45
N ILE A 259 -8.40 3.50 -27.60
CA ILE A 259 -9.22 3.22 -28.75
C ILE A 259 -9.61 4.55 -29.38
N GLN A 260 -9.35 4.71 -30.69
CA GLN A 260 -9.76 5.90 -31.41
C GLN A 260 -11.17 5.72 -31.97
N VAL A 261 -12.13 6.46 -31.43
CA VAL A 261 -13.54 6.36 -31.80
C VAL A 261 -13.98 7.62 -32.55
N PRO A 262 -14.55 7.48 -33.77
CA PRO A 262 -15.02 8.62 -34.55
C PRO A 262 -16.11 9.44 -33.85
N GLU A 263 -16.19 10.72 -34.13
CA GLU A 263 -17.15 11.68 -33.56
C GLU A 263 -18.61 11.19 -33.63
N LEU A 264 -19.00 10.59 -34.74
CA LEU A 264 -20.38 10.07 -34.96
C LEU A 264 -20.75 8.94 -33.97
N ALA A 265 -19.78 8.25 -33.43
CA ALA A 265 -19.98 7.10 -32.55
C ALA A 265 -19.88 7.44 -31.06
N ILE A 266 -19.26 8.57 -30.72
CA ILE A 266 -18.93 8.90 -29.33
C ILE A 266 -20.18 9.17 -28.46
N GLY A 267 -21.24 9.75 -29.06
CA GLY A 267 -22.45 10.14 -28.34
C GLY A 267 -23.27 8.95 -27.80
N THR A 268 -23.00 7.73 -28.24
CA THR A 268 -23.69 6.52 -27.79
C THR A 268 -22.94 5.76 -26.69
N LEU A 269 -21.70 6.15 -26.41
CA LEU A 269 -20.87 5.49 -25.40
C LEU A 269 -21.16 6.01 -24.00
N ALA A 270 -21.26 5.10 -23.04
CA ALA A 270 -21.41 5.41 -21.65
C ALA A 270 -20.17 4.97 -20.85
N VAL A 271 -19.66 5.85 -19.99
CA VAL A 271 -18.60 5.51 -19.04
C VAL A 271 -19.12 4.41 -18.09
N GLY A 272 -18.26 3.44 -17.79
CA GLY A 272 -18.61 2.26 -17.01
C GLY A 272 -19.18 1.08 -17.83
N ALA A 273 -19.38 1.26 -19.15
CA ALA A 273 -19.85 0.17 -19.99
C ALA A 273 -18.77 -0.93 -20.14
N ASP A 274 -19.23 -2.18 -20.14
CA ASP A 274 -18.40 -3.33 -20.43
C ASP A 274 -18.03 -3.34 -21.93
N VAL A 275 -16.75 -3.56 -22.22
CA VAL A 275 -16.21 -3.62 -23.57
C VAL A 275 -15.56 -4.97 -23.78
N ARG A 276 -16.04 -5.70 -24.78
CA ARG A 276 -15.38 -6.92 -25.21
C ARG A 276 -14.10 -6.59 -26.00
N LEU A 277 -13.02 -7.25 -25.61
CA LEU A 277 -11.71 -7.06 -26.19
C LEU A 277 -11.16 -8.39 -26.70
N GLU A 278 -10.57 -8.37 -27.87
CA GLU A 278 -9.76 -9.45 -28.42
C GLU A 278 -8.36 -8.93 -28.66
N ILE A 279 -7.36 -9.65 -28.18
CA ILE A 279 -5.96 -9.27 -28.26
C ILE A 279 -5.25 -10.35 -29.09
N ASP A 280 -4.67 -9.95 -30.22
CA ASP A 280 -4.09 -10.89 -31.19
C ASP A 280 -2.97 -11.76 -30.60
N ALA A 281 -2.28 -11.27 -29.58
CA ALA A 281 -1.26 -12.03 -28.85
C ALA A 281 -1.83 -13.11 -27.89
N ALA A 282 -3.14 -13.06 -27.59
CA ALA A 282 -3.79 -14.03 -26.73
C ALA A 282 -5.18 -14.44 -27.29
N PRO A 283 -5.22 -15.03 -28.49
CA PRO A 283 -6.45 -15.26 -29.24
C PRO A 283 -7.41 -16.27 -28.57
N GLN A 284 -6.90 -17.08 -27.66
CA GLN A 284 -7.70 -18.09 -26.94
C GLN A 284 -8.53 -17.49 -25.80
N HIS A 285 -8.35 -16.20 -25.50
CA HIS A 285 -9.01 -15.52 -24.40
C HIS A 285 -9.82 -14.34 -24.90
N THR A 286 -11.08 -14.27 -24.54
CA THR A 286 -11.88 -13.06 -24.67
C THR A 286 -11.74 -12.27 -23.37
N TRP A 287 -11.35 -11.02 -23.51
CA TRP A 287 -11.18 -10.12 -22.39
C TRP A 287 -12.39 -9.19 -22.28
N ILE A 288 -12.78 -8.84 -21.05
CA ILE A 288 -13.80 -7.84 -20.80
C ILE A 288 -13.16 -6.73 -20.00
N GLY A 289 -13.07 -5.57 -20.61
CA GLY A 289 -12.64 -4.34 -19.98
C GLY A 289 -13.83 -3.42 -19.68
N HIS A 290 -13.58 -2.34 -18.96
CA HIS A 290 -14.57 -1.32 -18.64
C HIS A 290 -14.16 0.01 -19.26
N LEU A 291 -15.10 0.70 -19.92
CA LEU A 291 -14.87 2.04 -20.45
C LEU A 291 -14.68 2.98 -19.26
N GLU A 292 -13.44 3.37 -18.99
CA GLU A 292 -13.08 4.21 -17.85
C GLU A 292 -13.36 5.67 -18.11
N ARG A 293 -12.95 6.16 -19.29
CA ARG A 293 -13.10 7.56 -19.66
C ARG A 293 -13.07 7.77 -21.16
N ILE A 294 -13.68 8.85 -21.57
CA ILE A 294 -13.62 9.42 -22.91
C ILE A 294 -12.84 10.72 -22.80
N VAL A 295 -11.74 10.84 -23.54
CA VAL A 295 -10.96 12.09 -23.54
C VAL A 295 -11.76 13.18 -24.27
N PRO A 296 -12.04 14.34 -23.64
CA PRO A 296 -12.96 15.34 -24.21
C PRO A 296 -12.32 16.22 -25.30
N GLN A 297 -11.24 15.76 -25.89
CA GLN A 297 -10.54 16.42 -26.97
C GLN A 297 -10.30 15.44 -28.12
N ALA A 298 -10.82 15.80 -29.29
CA ALA A 298 -10.61 15.02 -30.51
C ALA A 298 -9.22 15.29 -31.10
N ASP A 299 -8.67 14.27 -31.73
CA ASP A 299 -7.58 14.44 -32.69
C ASP A 299 -8.15 15.08 -33.97
N LEU A 300 -7.64 16.27 -34.32
CA LEU A 300 -8.14 17.06 -35.43
C LEU A 300 -7.87 16.44 -36.81
N LEU A 301 -6.87 15.58 -36.90
CA LEU A 301 -6.49 14.93 -38.17
C LEU A 301 -7.38 13.71 -38.43
N SER A 302 -7.58 12.86 -37.42
CA SER A 302 -8.41 11.65 -37.52
C SER A 302 -9.89 11.90 -37.24
N ARG A 303 -10.25 13.04 -36.65
CA ARG A 303 -11.60 13.37 -36.13
C ARG A 303 -12.14 12.25 -35.24
N SER A 304 -11.27 11.74 -34.38
CA SER A 304 -11.59 10.69 -33.43
C SER A 304 -11.30 11.15 -31.99
N PHE A 305 -12.03 10.58 -31.06
CA PHE A 305 -11.84 10.79 -29.62
C PHE A 305 -11.12 9.59 -29.03
N PRO A 306 -10.07 9.79 -28.21
CA PRO A 306 -9.46 8.70 -27.47
C PRO A 306 -10.43 8.19 -26.40
N VAL A 307 -10.77 6.92 -26.46
CA VAL A 307 -11.57 6.21 -25.47
C VAL A 307 -10.66 5.26 -24.71
N LYS A 308 -10.65 5.37 -23.40
CA LYS A 308 -9.79 4.58 -22.52
C LYS A 308 -10.59 3.47 -21.89
N VAL A 309 -10.20 2.25 -22.13
CA VAL A 309 -10.81 1.04 -21.56
C VAL A 309 -9.81 0.40 -20.61
N LEU A 310 -10.20 0.27 -19.34
CA LEU A 310 -9.40 -0.39 -18.31
C LEU A 310 -9.64 -1.90 -18.37
N LEU A 311 -8.55 -2.66 -18.33
CA LEU A 311 -8.55 -4.11 -18.34
C LEU A 311 -7.66 -4.64 -17.21
N GLU A 312 -8.16 -5.59 -16.43
CA GLU A 312 -7.34 -6.33 -15.49
C GLU A 312 -6.56 -7.43 -16.21
N ASN A 313 -5.25 -7.41 -16.06
CA ASN A 313 -4.37 -8.40 -16.66
C ASN A 313 -4.32 -9.66 -15.80
N ARG A 314 -3.96 -10.78 -16.44
CA ARG A 314 -3.68 -12.03 -15.73
C ARG A 314 -2.18 -12.22 -15.62
N VAL A 315 -1.75 -12.72 -14.48
CA VAL A 315 -0.37 -13.13 -14.23
C VAL A 315 -0.37 -14.66 -14.15
N VAL A 316 0.41 -15.31 -15.00
CA VAL A 316 0.56 -16.77 -15.04
C VAL A 316 2.03 -17.07 -14.83
N ASP A 317 2.35 -17.94 -13.88
CA ASP A 317 3.72 -18.33 -13.52
C ASP A 317 4.66 -17.14 -13.20
N GLY A 318 4.06 -16.04 -12.66
CA GLY A 318 4.80 -14.82 -12.33
C GLY A 318 5.00 -13.84 -13.48
N GLU A 319 4.53 -14.18 -14.70
CA GLU A 319 4.63 -13.35 -15.91
C GLU A 319 3.29 -12.75 -16.31
N PRO A 320 3.22 -11.49 -16.77
CA PRO A 320 2.01 -10.87 -17.27
C PRO A 320 1.64 -11.47 -18.62
N VAL A 321 0.40 -11.94 -18.78
CA VAL A 321 -0.09 -12.51 -20.04
C VAL A 321 -0.11 -11.46 -21.15
N LEU A 322 -0.53 -10.24 -20.81
CA LEU A 322 -0.54 -9.13 -21.74
C LEU A 322 0.56 -8.13 -21.40
N ARG A 323 1.11 -7.51 -22.43
CA ARG A 323 2.18 -6.52 -22.32
C ARG A 323 1.77 -5.22 -23.03
N GLY A 324 2.37 -4.12 -22.65
CA GLY A 324 2.18 -2.85 -23.36
C GLY A 324 2.66 -2.94 -24.81
N GLY A 325 2.01 -2.19 -25.69
CA GLY A 325 2.32 -2.15 -27.13
C GLY A 325 1.56 -3.16 -28.00
N LEU A 326 0.77 -4.07 -27.38
CA LEU A 326 -0.06 -5.02 -28.11
C LEU A 326 -1.24 -4.31 -28.80
N LEU A 327 -1.70 -4.85 -29.93
CA LEU A 327 -2.93 -4.43 -30.58
C LEU A 327 -4.11 -5.15 -29.96
N ALA A 328 -5.18 -4.40 -29.69
CA ALA A 328 -6.46 -4.89 -29.21
C ALA A 328 -7.58 -4.50 -30.17
N ARG A 329 -8.51 -5.41 -30.37
CA ARG A 329 -9.76 -5.15 -31.09
C ARG A 329 -10.88 -5.05 -30.06
N ALA A 330 -11.52 -3.88 -29.97
CA ALA A 330 -12.58 -3.58 -29.03
C ALA A 330 -13.92 -3.51 -29.74
N TRP A 331 -14.93 -4.17 -29.19
CA TRP A 331 -16.31 -4.08 -29.68
C TRP A 331 -17.09 -3.09 -28.82
N LEU A 332 -17.40 -1.93 -29.39
CA LEU A 332 -18.13 -0.86 -28.74
C LEU A 332 -19.59 -0.80 -29.25
N PRO A 333 -20.59 -0.54 -28.40
CA PRO A 333 -22.00 -0.47 -28.76
C PRO A 333 -22.35 0.88 -29.40
N VAL A 334 -21.89 1.11 -30.61
CA VAL A 334 -22.02 2.40 -31.34
C VAL A 334 -22.95 2.32 -32.56
N GLY A 335 -23.49 1.14 -32.84
CA GLY A 335 -24.38 0.92 -33.98
C GLY A 335 -25.83 1.30 -33.69
N LYS A 336 -26.72 1.08 -34.69
CA LYS A 336 -28.17 1.27 -34.51
C LYS A 336 -28.70 0.33 -33.44
N THR A 337 -29.49 0.88 -32.52
CA THR A 337 -30.18 0.08 -31.51
C THR A 337 -31.22 -0.83 -32.18
N GLY A 338 -31.19 -2.09 -31.81
CA GLY A 338 -32.14 -3.09 -32.29
C GLY A 338 -32.24 -4.26 -31.31
N PRO A 339 -33.22 -5.16 -31.52
CA PRO A 339 -33.40 -6.31 -30.64
C PRO A 339 -32.21 -7.26 -30.76
N ALA A 340 -31.53 -7.47 -29.63
CA ALA A 340 -30.39 -8.36 -29.49
C ALA A 340 -30.65 -9.44 -28.44
N THR A 341 -30.24 -10.66 -28.76
CA THR A 341 -30.31 -11.79 -27.81
C THR A 341 -29.11 -11.74 -26.89
N VAL A 342 -29.35 -11.70 -25.59
CA VAL A 342 -28.27 -11.63 -24.58
C VAL A 342 -28.32 -12.81 -23.63
N VAL A 343 -27.13 -13.22 -23.18
CA VAL A 343 -26.97 -14.23 -22.14
C VAL A 343 -26.03 -13.68 -21.04
N PRO A 344 -26.15 -14.15 -19.78
CA PRO A 344 -25.16 -13.82 -18.75
C PRO A 344 -23.75 -14.23 -19.20
N LYS A 345 -22.74 -13.41 -18.87
CA LYS A 345 -21.33 -13.70 -19.22
C LYS A 345 -20.87 -15.08 -18.72
N ASP A 346 -21.39 -15.50 -17.56
CA ASP A 346 -21.04 -16.77 -16.93
C ASP A 346 -21.63 -17.99 -17.67
N ALA A 347 -22.56 -17.78 -18.60
CA ALA A 347 -23.10 -18.84 -19.46
C ALA A 347 -22.18 -19.18 -20.64
N LEU A 348 -21.19 -18.32 -20.93
CA LEU A 348 -20.28 -18.51 -22.05
C LEU A 348 -19.19 -19.50 -21.69
N VAL A 349 -19.00 -20.50 -22.54
CA VAL A 349 -17.88 -21.44 -22.46
C VAL A 349 -16.85 -21.04 -23.50
N LEU A 350 -15.72 -20.52 -22.99
CA LEU A 350 -14.62 -19.94 -23.74
C LEU A 350 -13.38 -20.85 -23.61
N GLY A 351 -13.31 -21.92 -24.34
CA GLY A 351 -12.15 -22.85 -24.20
C GLY A 351 -11.97 -23.81 -25.37
N GLY A 352 -12.80 -23.66 -26.39
CA GLY A 352 -12.74 -24.44 -27.62
C GLY A 352 -12.49 -23.56 -28.85
N GLY A 353 -12.52 -24.15 -30.03
CA GLY A 353 -12.33 -23.43 -31.32
C GLY A 353 -13.36 -22.33 -31.57
N GLN A 354 -14.54 -22.39 -30.97
CA GLN A 354 -15.60 -21.37 -31.03
C GLN A 354 -16.27 -21.22 -29.66
N PRO A 355 -16.67 -20.01 -29.24
CA PRO A 355 -17.50 -19.78 -28.07
C PRO A 355 -18.83 -20.54 -28.21
N LEU A 356 -19.29 -21.14 -27.11
CA LEU A 356 -20.58 -21.83 -27.08
C LEU A 356 -21.33 -21.56 -25.77
N VAL A 357 -22.64 -21.84 -25.82
CA VAL A 357 -23.56 -21.79 -24.69
C VAL A 357 -24.25 -23.14 -24.58
N TYR A 358 -24.40 -23.66 -23.37
CA TYR A 358 -25.21 -24.85 -23.16
C TYR A 358 -26.69 -24.46 -22.89
N VAL A 359 -27.56 -24.81 -23.83
CA VAL A 359 -29.01 -24.65 -23.69
C VAL A 359 -29.59 -25.90 -23.03
N VAL A 360 -30.46 -25.70 -22.04
CA VAL A 360 -31.19 -26.79 -21.41
C VAL A 360 -32.48 -27.03 -22.16
N GLU A 361 -32.60 -28.22 -22.74
CA GLU A 361 -33.85 -28.72 -23.30
C GLU A 361 -34.58 -29.48 -22.17
N ALA A 362 -35.71 -28.90 -21.73
CA ALA A 362 -36.50 -29.47 -20.62
C ALA A 362 -36.99 -30.87 -20.94
N ALA A 363 -36.78 -31.80 -20.02
CA ALA A 363 -37.40 -33.12 -20.07
C ALA A 363 -38.85 -33.07 -19.55
N THR A 364 -39.55 -34.18 -19.66
CA THR A 364 -40.94 -34.32 -19.17
C THR A 364 -41.02 -34.13 -17.63
N THR A 365 -39.88 -34.22 -16.92
CA THR A 365 -39.82 -34.07 -15.46
C THR A 365 -39.35 -32.65 -15.11
N PRO A 366 -40.06 -31.89 -14.26
CA PRO A 366 -39.64 -30.58 -13.82
C PRO A 366 -38.28 -30.60 -13.14
N GLY A 367 -37.39 -29.65 -13.49
CA GLY A 367 -36.06 -29.54 -12.90
C GLY A 367 -35.00 -30.49 -13.47
N VAL A 368 -35.30 -31.26 -14.51
CA VAL A 368 -34.34 -32.12 -15.23
C VAL A 368 -34.39 -31.77 -16.71
N GLY A 369 -33.24 -31.76 -17.38
CA GLY A 369 -33.14 -31.48 -18.80
C GLY A 369 -31.91 -32.08 -19.42
N THR A 370 -31.80 -31.98 -20.74
CA THR A 370 -30.63 -32.41 -21.53
C THR A 370 -29.94 -31.16 -22.08
N VAL A 371 -28.62 -31.09 -22.00
CA VAL A 371 -27.89 -29.94 -22.52
C VAL A 371 -27.47 -30.11 -23.96
N ARG A 372 -27.75 -29.08 -24.75
CA ARG A 372 -27.31 -28.96 -26.15
C ARG A 372 -26.32 -27.80 -26.27
N PRO A 373 -25.09 -28.03 -26.77
CA PRO A 373 -24.15 -26.94 -27.05
C PRO A 373 -24.63 -26.17 -28.29
N VAL A 374 -24.67 -24.87 -28.17
CA VAL A 374 -24.98 -23.94 -29.26
C VAL A 374 -23.79 -23.07 -29.51
N PRO A 375 -23.09 -23.19 -30.66
CA PRO A 375 -22.05 -22.26 -31.04
C PRO A 375 -22.64 -20.87 -31.21
N VAL A 376 -21.94 -19.86 -30.68
CA VAL A 376 -22.40 -18.47 -30.74
C VAL A 376 -21.30 -17.54 -31.19
N ALA A 377 -21.67 -16.54 -31.99
CA ALA A 377 -20.80 -15.39 -32.24
C ALA A 377 -21.10 -14.32 -31.18
N LEU A 378 -20.07 -13.81 -30.54
CA LEU A 378 -20.20 -12.83 -29.48
C LEU A 378 -20.35 -11.42 -30.06
N GLY A 379 -21.22 -10.62 -29.47
CA GLY A 379 -21.47 -9.21 -29.79
C GLY A 379 -21.03 -8.27 -28.66
N ALA A 380 -21.81 -7.20 -28.42
CA ALA A 380 -21.58 -6.23 -27.38
C ALA A 380 -21.76 -6.84 -25.97
N ALA A 381 -20.93 -6.40 -25.00
CA ALA A 381 -21.12 -6.69 -23.58
C ALA A 381 -21.81 -5.50 -22.89
N ARG A 382 -22.73 -5.77 -21.94
CA ARG A 382 -23.41 -4.76 -21.16
C ARG A 382 -23.80 -5.30 -19.78
N ALA A 383 -23.37 -4.64 -18.71
CA ALA A 383 -23.83 -4.88 -17.34
C ALA A 383 -23.86 -6.37 -16.94
N GLY A 384 -22.83 -7.15 -17.27
CA GLY A 384 -22.73 -8.56 -16.93
C GLY A 384 -23.43 -9.53 -17.90
N THR A 385 -24.04 -9.03 -18.98
CA THR A 385 -24.60 -9.82 -20.10
C THR A 385 -23.79 -9.59 -21.39
N VAL A 386 -23.86 -10.55 -22.31
CA VAL A 386 -23.17 -10.48 -23.62
C VAL A 386 -24.16 -10.79 -24.73
N GLU A 387 -24.18 -9.94 -25.76
CA GLU A 387 -24.92 -10.23 -26.99
C GLU A 387 -24.36 -11.51 -27.64
N VAL A 388 -25.24 -12.40 -28.02
CA VAL A 388 -24.90 -13.63 -28.71
C VAL A 388 -25.72 -13.78 -30.00
N ARG A 389 -25.05 -14.19 -31.06
CA ARG A 389 -25.70 -14.53 -32.33
C ARG A 389 -25.51 -16.00 -32.59
N GLY A 390 -26.61 -16.74 -32.58
CA GLY A 390 -26.68 -18.18 -32.75
C GLY A 390 -28.12 -18.68 -32.74
N ASP A 391 -28.31 -20.00 -32.77
CA ASP A 391 -29.62 -20.61 -32.70
C ASP A 391 -30.17 -20.61 -31.24
N LEU A 392 -30.48 -19.38 -30.76
CA LEU A 392 -31.03 -19.12 -29.42
C LEU A 392 -32.31 -18.32 -29.52
N ARG A 393 -33.29 -18.65 -28.66
CA ARG A 393 -34.57 -17.95 -28.57
C ARG A 393 -34.73 -17.36 -27.17
N ALA A 394 -35.35 -16.20 -27.09
CA ALA A 394 -35.72 -15.60 -25.82
C ALA A 394 -36.57 -16.58 -25.00
N GLY A 395 -36.29 -16.66 -23.70
CA GLY A 395 -36.95 -17.58 -22.74
C GLY A 395 -36.31 -18.98 -22.65
N GLN A 396 -35.34 -19.35 -23.51
CA GLN A 396 -34.60 -20.58 -23.33
C GLN A 396 -33.67 -20.47 -22.09
N LEU A 397 -33.50 -21.61 -21.41
CA LEU A 397 -32.60 -21.65 -20.25
C LEU A 397 -31.19 -22.01 -20.67
N VAL A 398 -30.20 -21.22 -20.22
CA VAL A 398 -28.78 -21.45 -20.44
C VAL A 398 -28.04 -21.70 -19.11
N VAL A 399 -27.08 -22.60 -19.14
CA VAL A 399 -26.33 -22.96 -17.94
C VAL A 399 -25.29 -21.85 -17.62
N THR A 400 -25.34 -21.29 -16.41
CA THR A 400 -24.44 -20.23 -15.93
C THR A 400 -23.36 -20.74 -14.97
N ARG A 401 -23.61 -21.85 -14.26
CA ARG A 401 -22.62 -22.50 -13.41
C ARG A 401 -22.62 -23.99 -13.61
N GLY A 402 -21.43 -24.60 -13.61
CA GLY A 402 -21.26 -26.03 -13.88
C GLY A 402 -21.08 -26.35 -15.37
N ASN A 403 -21.10 -25.34 -16.23
CA ASN A 403 -20.96 -25.47 -17.69
C ASN A 403 -19.61 -26.03 -18.14
N GLU A 404 -18.52 -25.87 -17.36
CA GLU A 404 -17.17 -26.37 -17.67
C GLU A 404 -17.05 -27.90 -17.73
N ARG A 405 -17.98 -28.63 -17.10
CA ARG A 405 -17.98 -30.10 -17.00
C ARG A 405 -18.97 -30.79 -17.92
N LEU A 406 -19.76 -29.99 -18.65
CA LEU A 406 -20.82 -30.54 -19.47
C LEU A 406 -20.30 -31.09 -20.79
N ARG A 407 -20.99 -32.17 -21.26
CA ARG A 407 -20.81 -32.77 -22.58
C ARG A 407 -22.12 -32.72 -23.34
N PRO A 408 -22.08 -32.65 -24.67
CA PRO A 408 -23.29 -32.71 -25.49
C PRO A 408 -24.19 -33.91 -25.15
N GLY A 409 -25.49 -33.66 -24.92
CA GLY A 409 -26.45 -34.70 -24.57
C GLY A 409 -26.47 -35.14 -23.11
N MET A 410 -25.67 -34.52 -22.23
CA MET A 410 -25.65 -34.87 -20.81
C MET A 410 -26.94 -34.43 -20.10
N GLN A 411 -27.46 -35.26 -19.21
CA GLN A 411 -28.58 -34.90 -18.34
C GLN A 411 -28.08 -33.99 -17.19
N VAL A 412 -28.86 -32.94 -16.94
CA VAL A 412 -28.59 -31.94 -15.88
C VAL A 412 -29.82 -31.79 -14.99
N SER A 413 -29.57 -31.50 -13.72
CA SER A 413 -30.63 -31.12 -12.77
C SER A 413 -30.44 -29.62 -12.44
N PHE A 414 -31.55 -28.88 -12.46
CA PHE A 414 -31.52 -27.45 -12.19
C PHE A 414 -32.76 -27.03 -11.36
N THR A 415 -32.55 -25.99 -10.54
CA THR A 415 -33.69 -25.35 -9.88
C THR A 415 -34.11 -24.18 -10.76
N PRO A 416 -35.42 -24.12 -11.14
CA PRO A 416 -35.93 -23.06 -12.02
C PRO A 416 -35.85 -21.68 -11.44
#